data_d24699287210d1f8390b92dd04111deb
#
_entry.id   d24699287210d1f8390b92dd04111deb
#
_cell.length_a   1.000
_cell.length_b   1.000
_cell.length_c   1.000
_cell.angle_alpha   90.00
_cell.angle_beta   90.00
_cell.angle_gamma   90.00
#
_symmetry.space_group_name_H-M   'P 1'
#
loop_
_entity.id
_entity.type
_entity.pdbx_description
1 polymer ?
#
loop_
_entity_poly.entity_id
_entity_poly.type
_entity_poly.pdbx_seq_one_letter_code
_entity_poly.pdbx_strand_id
1 'polypeptide(L)'
;MLRELPTRIEREPVVGDGVGGDETTAVDAAAEKVILERLQAIDGATIVSEEVGELAGEGALRVVVDPIDGSLNAKRGIPFFSLSVAVAEGETMDDVVFGYVHDFGSGEEWTAVRDGGARLNGEELGELRPKEEIEILSFEATLTSSVAEKAAAMVGVAYRLRIMGSLALSLCHLAAGRVDAVCSLKAARAVDIAAAQLLVRECGIAIDLPEAPPFGEAPLDVEGRSRVVAAATTEVCEALFAALSR
;
A
#
# COMPACT_ATOMS: atom_id res chain seq x y z
N MET A 1 9.10 -11.80 -14.42
CA MET A 1 9.50 -12.05 -13.03
C MET A 1 9.00 -13.41 -12.51
N LEU A 2 7.73 -13.62 -12.11
CA LEU A 2 7.28 -14.92 -11.53
C LEU A 2 7.47 -16.15 -12.44
N ARG A 3 7.49 -15.96 -13.75
CA ARG A 3 7.80 -17.04 -14.71
C ARG A 3 9.28 -17.42 -14.73
N GLU A 4 10.16 -16.51 -14.35
CA GLU A 4 11.62 -16.71 -14.27
C GLU A 4 12.03 -17.35 -12.94
N LEU A 5 11.23 -17.13 -11.89
CA LEU A 5 11.40 -17.70 -10.56
C LEU A 5 10.17 -18.52 -10.17
N PRO A 6 9.92 -19.67 -10.80
CA PRO A 6 8.67 -20.40 -10.66
C PRO A 6 8.51 -21.11 -9.31
N THR A 7 9.59 -21.40 -8.61
CA THR A 7 9.56 -22.13 -7.35
C THR A 7 9.86 -21.26 -6.14
N ARG A 8 9.39 -21.69 -4.97
CA ARG A 8 9.71 -21.07 -3.69
C ARG A 8 11.23 -21.01 -3.44
N ILE A 9 11.94 -22.08 -3.78
CA ILE A 9 13.40 -22.17 -3.57
C ILE A 9 14.15 -21.07 -4.35
N GLU A 10 13.63 -20.68 -5.52
CA GLU A 10 14.23 -19.63 -6.36
C GLU A 10 13.86 -18.22 -5.87
N ARG A 11 12.71 -18.04 -5.19
CA ARG A 11 12.21 -16.75 -4.75
C ARG A 11 12.73 -16.30 -3.39
N GLU A 12 12.95 -17.25 -2.46
CA GLU A 12 13.26 -16.97 -1.06
C GLU A 12 14.70 -16.53 -0.75
N PRO A 13 15.74 -16.85 -1.53
CA PRO A 13 17.10 -16.45 -1.16
C PRO A 13 17.20 -14.94 -0.94
N VAL A 14 17.78 -14.55 0.21
CA VAL A 14 18.15 -13.17 0.48
C VAL A 14 19.38 -12.85 -0.40
N VAL A 15 19.27 -11.78 -1.19
CA VAL A 15 20.29 -11.37 -2.15
C VAL A 15 20.92 -10.02 -1.83
N GLY A 16 20.36 -9.30 -0.84
CA GLY A 16 20.84 -7.99 -0.39
C GLY A 16 20.00 -7.43 0.75
N ASP A 17 20.30 -6.20 1.11
CA ASP A 17 19.54 -5.39 2.05
C ASP A 17 18.94 -4.20 1.27
N GLY A 18 17.64 -3.99 1.36
CA GLY A 18 16.96 -2.85 0.77
C GLY A 18 17.24 -1.57 1.55
N VAL A 19 17.22 -0.43 0.87
CA VAL A 19 17.37 0.89 1.52
C VAL A 19 16.25 1.14 2.53
N GLY A 20 15.08 0.53 2.32
CA GLY A 20 13.97 0.54 3.26
C GLY A 20 14.21 -0.18 4.59
N GLY A 21 15.32 -0.92 4.73
CA GLY A 21 15.77 -1.59 5.95
C GLY A 21 15.26 -3.02 6.13
N ASP A 22 14.55 -3.55 5.14
CA ASP A 22 14.13 -4.97 5.09
C ASP A 22 15.11 -5.78 4.19
N GLU A 23 15.16 -7.12 4.36
CA GLU A 23 15.97 -7.99 3.51
C GLU A 23 15.38 -8.08 2.10
N THR A 24 16.19 -7.77 1.07
CA THR A 24 15.84 -7.96 -0.35
C THR A 24 15.95 -9.44 -0.71
N THR A 25 14.87 -10.03 -1.18
CA THR A 25 14.92 -11.42 -1.68
C THR A 25 15.05 -11.49 -3.19
N ALA A 26 15.30 -12.68 -3.72
CA ALA A 26 15.46 -12.88 -5.16
C ALA A 26 14.25 -12.44 -5.97
N VAL A 27 13.02 -12.61 -5.44
CA VAL A 27 11.81 -12.17 -6.12
C VAL A 27 11.67 -10.65 -6.12
N ASP A 28 12.03 -9.98 -5.01
CA ASP A 28 12.00 -8.53 -4.89
C ASP A 28 13.03 -7.89 -5.85
N ALA A 29 14.28 -8.36 -5.83
CA ALA A 29 15.33 -7.90 -6.74
C ALA A 29 14.96 -8.10 -8.24
N ALA A 30 14.31 -9.21 -8.58
CA ALA A 30 13.87 -9.47 -9.95
C ALA A 30 12.73 -8.53 -10.37
N ALA A 31 11.81 -8.22 -9.47
CA ALA A 31 10.73 -7.28 -9.73
C ALA A 31 11.25 -5.85 -9.86
N GLU A 32 12.08 -5.42 -8.90
CA GLU A 32 12.74 -4.10 -8.90
C GLU A 32 13.47 -3.85 -10.22
N LYS A 33 14.30 -4.79 -10.66
CA LYS A 33 15.02 -4.66 -11.92
C LYS A 33 14.08 -4.42 -13.11
N VAL A 34 13.01 -5.20 -13.22
CA VAL A 34 12.06 -5.09 -14.35
C VAL A 34 11.34 -3.76 -14.34
N ILE A 35 10.90 -3.30 -13.16
CA ILE A 35 10.16 -2.05 -13.06
C ILE A 35 11.06 -0.84 -13.30
N LEU A 36 12.26 -0.82 -12.74
CA LEU A 36 13.22 0.26 -12.94
C LEU A 36 13.63 0.42 -14.41
N GLU A 37 13.87 -0.69 -15.14
CA GLU A 37 14.14 -0.66 -16.59
C GLU A 37 13.01 0.04 -17.38
N ARG A 38 11.78 -0.03 -16.90
CA ARG A 38 10.62 0.63 -17.52
C ARG A 38 10.47 2.08 -17.08
N LEU A 39 10.64 2.35 -15.79
CA LEU A 39 10.46 3.68 -15.21
C LEU A 39 11.57 4.66 -15.65
N GLN A 40 12.79 4.17 -15.87
CA GLN A 40 13.89 4.98 -16.42
C GLN A 40 13.61 5.51 -17.83
N ALA A 41 12.61 4.98 -18.53
CA ALA A 41 12.15 5.54 -19.80
C ALA A 41 11.30 6.81 -19.64
N ILE A 42 10.89 7.16 -18.40
CA ILE A 42 10.21 8.41 -18.07
C ILE A 42 11.29 9.48 -17.86
N ASP A 43 11.48 10.32 -18.86
CA ASP A 43 12.57 11.30 -18.90
C ASP A 43 12.49 12.28 -17.72
N GLY A 44 13.57 12.38 -16.97
CA GLY A 44 13.75 13.32 -15.87
C GLY A 44 12.94 13.02 -14.59
N ALA A 45 12.18 11.93 -14.50
CA ALA A 45 11.42 11.62 -13.27
C ALA A 45 12.35 11.19 -12.13
N THR A 46 12.09 11.71 -10.92
CA THR A 46 12.65 11.12 -9.68
C THR A 46 11.90 9.84 -9.37
N ILE A 47 12.62 8.75 -9.13
CA ILE A 47 12.04 7.45 -8.78
C ILE A 47 12.33 7.18 -7.31
N VAL A 48 11.28 6.87 -6.55
CA VAL A 48 11.37 6.42 -5.14
C VAL A 48 10.90 4.98 -5.07
N SER A 49 11.78 4.07 -4.73
CA SER A 49 11.49 2.63 -4.66
C SER A 49 12.00 2.01 -3.36
N GLU A 50 11.35 0.93 -2.95
CA GLU A 50 11.63 0.27 -1.67
C GLU A 50 13.07 -0.22 -1.55
N GLU A 51 13.59 -0.84 -2.60
CA GLU A 51 14.88 -1.54 -2.55
C GLU A 51 16.06 -0.61 -2.85
N VAL A 52 15.93 0.28 -3.84
CA VAL A 52 17.04 1.18 -4.26
C VAL A 52 16.96 2.57 -3.63
N GLY A 53 15.88 2.90 -2.94
CA GLY A 53 15.67 4.24 -2.38
C GLY A 53 15.31 5.28 -3.44
N GLU A 54 15.87 6.48 -3.35
CA GLU A 54 15.60 7.58 -4.26
C GLU A 54 16.66 7.66 -5.38
N LEU A 55 16.19 7.61 -6.62
CA LEU A 55 16.96 7.90 -7.83
C LEU A 55 16.52 9.28 -8.34
N ALA A 56 17.33 10.30 -8.05
CA ALA A 56 16.99 11.68 -8.40
C ALA A 56 16.92 11.90 -9.91
N GLY A 57 15.86 12.57 -10.36
CA GLY A 57 15.67 13.09 -11.70
C GLY A 57 15.76 14.62 -11.74
N GLU A 58 15.82 15.21 -12.93
CA GLU A 58 15.88 16.66 -13.13
C GLU A 58 14.49 17.28 -13.38
N GLY A 59 13.46 16.45 -13.59
CA GLY A 59 12.10 16.89 -13.89
C GLY A 59 11.23 17.09 -12.64
N ALA A 60 9.99 17.52 -12.86
CA ALA A 60 9.04 17.79 -11.78
C ALA A 60 8.27 16.55 -11.31
N LEU A 61 8.30 15.46 -12.07
CA LEU A 61 7.56 14.25 -11.71
C LEU A 61 8.34 13.38 -10.74
N ARG A 62 7.63 12.86 -9.75
CA ARG A 62 8.09 11.83 -8.82
C ARG A 62 7.27 10.55 -9.03
N VAL A 63 7.94 9.43 -9.23
CA VAL A 63 7.31 8.11 -9.33
C VAL A 63 7.66 7.32 -8.08
N VAL A 64 6.65 6.98 -7.31
CA VAL A 64 6.79 6.20 -6.06
C VAL A 64 6.33 4.78 -6.35
N VAL A 65 7.19 3.80 -6.12
CA VAL A 65 6.90 2.42 -6.50
C VAL A 65 7.27 1.42 -5.42
N ASP A 66 6.37 0.49 -5.17
CA ASP A 66 6.67 -0.79 -4.52
C ASP A 66 6.49 -1.89 -5.58
N PRO A 67 7.58 -2.51 -6.02
CA PRO A 67 7.53 -3.56 -7.03
C PRO A 67 6.76 -4.81 -6.59
N ILE A 68 6.77 -5.10 -5.27
CA ILE A 68 6.03 -6.23 -4.67
C ILE A 68 5.57 -5.88 -3.25
N ASP A 69 4.45 -5.19 -3.10
CA ASP A 69 3.76 -5.12 -1.81
C ASP A 69 3.19 -6.50 -1.45
N GLY A 70 3.62 -7.05 -0.33
CA GLY A 70 3.32 -8.42 0.08
C GLY A 70 4.39 -9.43 -0.30
N SER A 71 5.68 -9.09 -0.23
CA SER A 71 6.84 -9.94 -0.58
C SER A 71 6.82 -11.31 0.07
N LEU A 72 6.37 -11.44 1.32
CA LEU A 72 6.22 -12.74 1.99
C LEU A 72 5.22 -13.66 1.27
N ASN A 73 4.11 -13.09 0.83
CA ASN A 73 3.10 -13.81 0.06
C ASN A 73 3.64 -14.23 -1.30
N ALA A 74 4.31 -13.31 -2.00
CA ALA A 74 4.94 -13.58 -3.29
C ALA A 74 5.96 -14.72 -3.22
N LYS A 75 6.85 -14.68 -2.20
CA LYS A 75 7.84 -15.74 -1.93
C LYS A 75 7.17 -17.11 -1.77
N ARG A 76 6.07 -17.15 -1.03
CA ARG A 76 5.35 -18.39 -0.68
C ARG A 76 4.34 -18.83 -1.73
N GLY A 77 4.05 -17.97 -2.74
CA GLY A 77 3.03 -18.24 -3.76
C GLY A 77 1.60 -18.11 -3.22
N ILE A 78 1.42 -17.31 -2.16
CA ILE A 78 0.09 -16.92 -1.67
C ILE A 78 -0.42 -15.82 -2.59
N PRO A 79 -1.58 -15.97 -3.26
CA PRO A 79 -2.01 -15.05 -4.32
C PRO A 79 -2.64 -13.76 -3.74
N PHE A 80 -1.91 -13.02 -2.94
CA PHE A 80 -2.29 -11.72 -2.38
C PHE A 80 -1.04 -10.84 -2.23
N PHE A 81 -0.60 -10.26 -3.32
CA PHE A 81 0.54 -9.35 -3.43
C PHE A 81 0.42 -8.54 -4.72
N SER A 82 0.99 -7.35 -4.76
CA SER A 82 0.76 -6.38 -5.84
C SER A 82 2.00 -5.61 -6.26
N LEU A 83 1.93 -5.04 -7.47
CA LEU A 83 2.72 -3.89 -7.89
C LEU A 83 1.93 -2.63 -7.51
N SER A 84 2.57 -1.67 -6.86
CA SER A 84 2.00 -0.36 -6.51
C SER A 84 2.84 0.74 -7.14
N VAL A 85 2.22 1.64 -7.94
CA VAL A 85 2.90 2.76 -8.62
C VAL A 85 2.08 4.02 -8.44
N ALA A 86 2.68 5.06 -7.91
CA ALA A 86 2.11 6.40 -7.86
C ALA A 86 2.94 7.39 -8.68
N VAL A 87 2.28 8.37 -9.29
CA VAL A 87 2.92 9.53 -9.92
C VAL A 87 2.49 10.78 -9.17
N ALA A 88 3.44 11.61 -8.81
CA ALA A 88 3.22 12.86 -8.10
C ALA A 88 3.89 14.04 -8.83
N GLU A 89 3.30 15.24 -8.67
CA GLU A 89 3.83 16.52 -9.15
C GLU A 89 4.58 17.30 -8.06
N GLY A 90 4.99 16.63 -7.00
CA GLY A 90 5.71 17.16 -5.85
C GLY A 90 6.19 16.04 -4.93
N GLU A 91 6.40 16.37 -3.64
CA GLU A 91 7.10 15.49 -2.70
C GLU A 91 6.21 14.97 -1.56
N THR A 92 4.90 15.25 -1.59
CA THR A 92 3.97 14.90 -0.50
C THR A 92 2.78 14.07 -0.99
N MET A 93 2.03 13.48 -0.07
CA MET A 93 0.85 12.65 -0.38
C MET A 93 -0.22 13.42 -1.15
N ASP A 94 -0.36 14.75 -0.93
CA ASP A 94 -1.32 15.58 -1.68
C ASP A 94 -0.85 15.86 -3.11
N ASP A 95 0.42 15.68 -3.41
CA ASP A 95 0.96 15.88 -4.75
C ASP A 95 0.72 14.68 -5.68
N VAL A 96 0.25 13.54 -5.16
CA VAL A 96 -0.05 12.35 -5.98
C VAL A 96 -1.21 12.66 -6.93
N VAL A 97 -0.94 12.50 -8.23
CA VAL A 97 -1.91 12.77 -9.31
C VAL A 97 -2.44 11.52 -9.99
N PHE A 98 -1.71 10.40 -9.88
CA PHE A 98 -2.10 9.13 -10.46
C PHE A 98 -1.65 7.97 -9.55
N GLY A 99 -2.52 6.98 -9.38
CA GLY A 99 -2.23 5.74 -8.68
C GLY A 99 -2.58 4.54 -9.52
N TYR A 100 -1.73 3.52 -9.51
CA TYR A 100 -1.95 2.22 -10.15
C TYR A 100 -1.54 1.10 -9.19
N VAL A 101 -2.41 0.13 -9.01
CA VAL A 101 -2.11 -1.11 -8.27
C VAL A 101 -2.53 -2.30 -9.12
N HIS A 102 -1.63 -3.27 -9.28
CA HIS A 102 -1.93 -4.52 -9.98
C HIS A 102 -1.84 -5.70 -9.01
N ASP A 103 -2.96 -6.39 -8.81
CA ASP A 103 -3.01 -7.63 -8.03
C ASP A 103 -2.51 -8.81 -8.86
N PHE A 104 -1.35 -9.34 -8.53
CA PHE A 104 -0.78 -10.51 -9.22
C PHE A 104 -1.55 -11.81 -8.95
N GLY A 105 -2.36 -11.86 -7.90
CA GLY A 105 -3.16 -13.03 -7.54
C GLY A 105 -4.43 -13.16 -8.36
N SER A 106 -5.21 -12.09 -8.44
CA SER A 106 -6.48 -12.06 -9.17
C SER A 106 -6.35 -11.58 -10.61
N GLY A 107 -5.30 -10.79 -10.92
CA GLY A 107 -5.15 -10.05 -12.16
C GLY A 107 -5.97 -8.77 -12.22
N GLU A 108 -6.52 -8.31 -11.10
CA GLU A 108 -7.24 -7.04 -11.02
C GLU A 108 -6.30 -5.86 -11.16
N GLU A 109 -6.74 -4.84 -11.90
CA GLU A 109 -6.05 -3.57 -12.12
C GLU A 109 -6.85 -2.42 -11.50
N TRP A 110 -6.20 -1.69 -10.62
CA TRP A 110 -6.78 -0.58 -9.88
C TRP A 110 -6.11 0.71 -10.31
N THR A 111 -6.90 1.72 -10.64
CA THR A 111 -6.37 3.03 -11.05
C THR A 111 -7.13 4.15 -10.37
N ALA A 112 -6.43 5.24 -10.06
CA ALA A 112 -7.04 6.51 -9.65
C ALA A 112 -6.33 7.68 -10.32
N VAL A 113 -7.09 8.73 -10.59
CA VAL A 113 -6.60 10.02 -11.07
C VAL A 113 -7.14 11.08 -10.13
N ARG A 114 -6.31 11.99 -9.68
CA ARG A 114 -6.73 13.11 -8.83
C ARG A 114 -7.87 13.88 -9.49
N ASP A 115 -8.98 14.05 -8.77
CA ASP A 115 -10.24 14.65 -9.26
C ASP A 115 -10.88 13.92 -10.46
N GLY A 116 -10.42 12.70 -10.75
CA GLY A 116 -10.88 11.87 -11.88
C GLY A 116 -11.51 10.55 -11.48
N GLY A 117 -11.60 10.29 -10.17
CA GLY A 117 -12.19 9.07 -9.61
C GLY A 117 -11.26 7.87 -9.64
N ALA A 118 -11.72 6.78 -9.02
CA ALA A 118 -11.05 5.50 -8.95
C ALA A 118 -11.75 4.45 -9.79
N ARG A 119 -11.00 3.46 -10.30
CA ARG A 119 -11.49 2.38 -11.17
C ARG A 119 -10.89 1.03 -10.81
N LEU A 120 -11.69 -0.01 -11.00
CA LEU A 120 -11.27 -1.41 -10.99
C LEU A 120 -11.50 -2.00 -12.37
N ASN A 121 -10.45 -2.49 -13.03
CA ASN A 121 -10.51 -3.02 -14.39
C ASN A 121 -11.18 -2.07 -15.40
N GLY A 122 -10.99 -0.76 -15.21
CA GLY A 122 -11.59 0.29 -16.03
C GLY A 122 -13.01 0.73 -15.62
N GLU A 123 -13.69 -0.01 -14.75
CA GLU A 123 -15.03 0.35 -14.25
C GLU A 123 -14.93 1.27 -13.03
N GLU A 124 -15.79 2.28 -12.95
CA GLU A 124 -15.78 3.27 -11.87
C GLU A 124 -16.13 2.64 -10.52
N LEU A 125 -15.37 3.07 -9.48
CA LEU A 125 -15.62 2.73 -8.08
C LEU A 125 -16.42 3.85 -7.39
N GLY A 126 -16.90 3.57 -6.15
CA GLY A 126 -17.54 4.55 -5.28
C GLY A 126 -19.05 4.36 -5.11
N GLU A 127 -19.69 3.42 -5.82
CA GLU A 127 -21.08 3.03 -5.56
C GLU A 127 -21.22 2.23 -4.27
N LEU A 128 -20.27 1.31 -4.03
CA LEU A 128 -20.21 0.52 -2.79
C LEU A 128 -19.26 1.20 -1.82
N ARG A 129 -19.82 1.74 -0.74
CA ARG A 129 -19.04 2.39 0.31
C ARG A 129 -18.83 1.47 1.50
N PRO A 130 -17.69 1.61 2.21
CA PRO A 130 -17.49 0.94 3.49
C PRO A 130 -18.56 1.35 4.50
N LYS A 131 -18.90 0.43 5.38
CA LYS A 131 -19.85 0.70 6.47
C LYS A 131 -19.12 1.44 7.61
N GLU A 132 -19.84 2.33 8.29
CA GLU A 132 -19.34 2.94 9.53
C GLU A 132 -19.27 1.91 10.67
N GLU A 133 -20.19 0.94 10.70
CA GLU A 133 -20.10 -0.24 11.54
C GLU A 133 -19.19 -1.26 10.86
N ILE A 134 -17.97 -1.43 11.40
CA ILE A 134 -16.92 -2.25 10.79
C ILE A 134 -17.27 -3.74 10.91
N GLU A 135 -17.84 -4.31 9.85
CA GLU A 135 -18.07 -5.75 9.78
C GLU A 135 -16.77 -6.50 9.49
N ILE A 136 -15.97 -6.00 8.57
CA ILE A 136 -14.67 -6.57 8.18
C ILE A 136 -13.60 -5.50 8.27
N LEU A 137 -12.64 -5.70 9.19
CA LEU A 137 -11.41 -4.91 9.31
C LEU A 137 -10.26 -5.66 8.66
N SER A 138 -9.58 -5.05 7.68
CA SER A 138 -8.25 -5.49 7.25
C SER A 138 -7.22 -5.01 8.27
N PHE A 139 -6.65 -5.98 8.99
CA PHE A 139 -5.79 -5.75 10.15
C PHE A 139 -4.37 -6.12 9.77
N GLU A 140 -3.66 -5.20 9.11
CA GLU A 140 -2.40 -5.50 8.48
C GLU A 140 -1.25 -5.53 9.49
N ALA A 141 -0.68 -6.71 9.67
CA ALA A 141 0.42 -6.98 10.56
C ALA A 141 1.26 -8.14 10.06
N THR A 142 2.56 -8.09 10.33
CA THR A 142 3.49 -9.14 9.94
C THR A 142 3.86 -10.09 11.10
N LEU A 143 3.74 -9.62 12.37
CA LEU A 143 4.15 -10.35 13.54
C LEU A 143 2.96 -10.83 14.37
N THR A 144 2.98 -12.11 14.76
CA THR A 144 1.99 -12.71 15.66
C THR A 144 1.89 -11.96 16.99
N SER A 145 3.01 -11.46 17.52
CA SER A 145 3.04 -10.68 18.78
C SER A 145 2.22 -9.40 18.67
N SER A 146 2.35 -8.65 17.56
CA SER A 146 1.59 -7.42 17.32
C SER A 146 0.10 -7.70 17.20
N VAL A 147 -0.26 -8.79 16.50
CA VAL A 147 -1.66 -9.23 16.40
C VAL A 147 -2.22 -9.61 17.76
N ALA A 148 -1.50 -10.44 18.55
CA ALA A 148 -1.93 -10.88 19.87
C ALA A 148 -2.12 -9.71 20.85
N GLU A 149 -1.24 -8.70 20.78
CA GLU A 149 -1.34 -7.51 21.61
C GLU A 149 -2.56 -6.65 21.29
N LYS A 150 -2.86 -6.45 20.01
CA LYS A 150 -3.86 -5.48 19.57
C LYS A 150 -5.22 -6.09 19.18
N ALA A 151 -5.31 -7.39 18.93
CA ALA A 151 -6.57 -8.02 18.53
C ALA A 151 -7.66 -7.90 19.61
N ALA A 152 -7.29 -7.94 20.89
CA ALA A 152 -8.25 -7.78 21.99
C ALA A 152 -8.89 -6.37 22.01
N ALA A 153 -8.16 -5.34 21.59
CA ALA A 153 -8.68 -3.97 21.49
C ALA A 153 -9.73 -3.81 20.39
N MET A 154 -9.78 -4.73 19.43
CA MET A 154 -10.76 -4.72 18.34
C MET A 154 -12.11 -5.31 18.72
N VAL A 155 -12.22 -5.95 19.89
CA VAL A 155 -13.52 -6.47 20.38
C VAL A 155 -14.48 -5.30 20.63
N GLY A 156 -15.62 -5.34 19.94
CA GLY A 156 -16.59 -4.24 19.96
C GLY A 156 -16.30 -3.07 19.02
N VAL A 157 -15.16 -3.10 18.33
CA VAL A 157 -14.81 -2.11 17.27
C VAL A 157 -15.03 -2.72 15.89
N ALA A 158 -14.57 -3.95 15.67
CA ALA A 158 -14.77 -4.66 14.42
C ALA A 158 -15.32 -6.06 14.67
N TYR A 159 -16.13 -6.57 13.75
CA TYR A 159 -16.76 -7.87 13.91
C TYR A 159 -15.86 -9.02 13.46
N ARG A 160 -15.11 -8.84 12.37
CA ARG A 160 -14.19 -9.84 11.81
C ARG A 160 -12.89 -9.20 11.38
N LEU A 161 -11.77 -9.90 11.62
CA LEU A 161 -10.45 -9.48 11.17
C LEU A 161 -10.04 -10.26 9.92
N ARG A 162 -9.32 -9.59 9.03
CA ARG A 162 -8.55 -10.18 7.93
C ARG A 162 -7.12 -9.70 8.04
N ILE A 163 -6.15 -10.62 7.90
CA ILE A 163 -4.72 -10.31 7.87
C ILE A 163 -4.22 -10.91 6.57
N MET A 164 -4.07 -10.08 5.56
CA MET A 164 -3.85 -10.55 4.19
C MET A 164 -2.42 -10.36 3.71
N GLY A 165 -1.70 -9.36 4.24
CA GLY A 165 -0.26 -9.20 4.06
C GLY A 165 0.15 -8.39 2.82
N SER A 166 -0.74 -7.55 2.29
CA SER A 166 -0.47 -6.50 1.31
C SER A 166 -1.30 -5.29 1.69
N LEU A 167 -0.65 -4.18 2.04
CA LEU A 167 -1.35 -2.98 2.48
C LEU A 167 -1.99 -2.24 1.30
N ALA A 168 -1.31 -2.18 0.15
CA ALA A 168 -1.86 -1.58 -1.05
C ALA A 168 -3.15 -2.29 -1.49
N LEU A 169 -3.16 -3.64 -1.54
CA LEU A 169 -4.38 -4.38 -1.87
C LEU A 169 -5.48 -4.20 -0.82
N SER A 170 -5.13 -4.16 0.47
CA SER A 170 -6.11 -3.93 1.53
C SER A 170 -6.82 -2.58 1.37
N LEU A 171 -6.09 -1.53 0.99
CA LEU A 171 -6.66 -0.22 0.66
C LEU A 171 -7.48 -0.25 -0.63
N CYS A 172 -7.06 -0.99 -1.66
CA CYS A 172 -7.85 -1.22 -2.87
C CYS A 172 -9.17 -1.93 -2.57
N HIS A 173 -9.15 -2.95 -1.72
CA HIS A 173 -10.36 -3.64 -1.28
C HIS A 173 -11.30 -2.74 -0.45
N LEU A 174 -10.73 -1.80 0.33
CA LEU A 174 -11.51 -0.77 1.01
C LEU A 174 -12.20 0.17 0.00
N ALA A 175 -11.46 0.66 -1.00
CA ALA A 175 -12.00 1.52 -2.06
C ALA A 175 -13.16 0.85 -2.82
N ALA A 176 -13.14 -0.48 -2.95
CA ALA A 176 -14.24 -1.25 -3.58
C ALA A 176 -15.35 -1.65 -2.60
N GLY A 177 -15.31 -1.24 -1.32
CA GLY A 177 -16.28 -1.63 -0.31
C GLY A 177 -16.28 -3.13 0.03
N ARG A 178 -15.19 -3.86 -0.23
CA ARG A 178 -15.02 -5.29 0.09
C ARG A 178 -14.61 -5.52 1.55
N VAL A 179 -13.99 -4.51 2.17
CA VAL A 179 -13.75 -4.39 3.61
C VAL A 179 -14.25 -3.02 4.07
N ASP A 180 -14.50 -2.85 5.36
CA ASP A 180 -15.09 -1.62 5.90
C ASP A 180 -14.05 -0.68 6.51
N ALA A 181 -12.89 -1.23 6.89
CA ALA A 181 -11.75 -0.44 7.36
C ALA A 181 -10.44 -1.20 7.13
N VAL A 182 -9.36 -0.43 7.15
CA VAL A 182 -7.97 -0.91 7.12
C VAL A 182 -7.22 -0.27 8.27
N CYS A 183 -6.40 -1.03 8.98
CA CYS A 183 -5.37 -0.48 9.85
C CYS A 183 -4.09 -1.31 9.79
N SER A 184 -2.95 -0.65 9.78
CA SER A 184 -1.65 -1.29 9.90
C SER A 184 -1.14 -1.26 11.33
N LEU A 185 -0.54 -2.35 11.79
CA LEU A 185 0.14 -2.42 13.09
C LEU A 185 1.64 -2.14 12.98
N LYS A 186 2.23 -2.38 11.80
CA LYS A 186 3.57 -1.92 11.44
C LYS A 186 3.42 -0.54 10.80
N ALA A 187 4.34 0.36 11.09
CA ALA A 187 4.40 1.64 10.41
C ALA A 187 4.77 1.43 8.94
N ALA A 188 3.93 1.95 8.05
CA ALA A 188 4.07 1.88 6.60
C ALA A 188 4.97 3.00 6.07
N ARG A 189 5.50 2.79 4.88
CA ARG A 189 6.27 3.76 4.09
C ARG A 189 5.38 4.39 3.01
N ALA A 190 5.84 5.46 2.40
CA ALA A 190 5.14 6.06 1.27
C ALA A 190 4.95 5.07 0.12
N VAL A 191 5.95 4.23 -0.19
CA VAL A 191 5.89 3.22 -1.26
C VAL A 191 4.75 2.23 -1.08
N ASP A 192 4.44 1.87 0.17
CA ASP A 192 3.39 0.91 0.52
C ASP A 192 1.98 1.45 0.25
N ILE A 193 1.80 2.79 0.21
CA ILE A 193 0.46 3.41 0.24
C ILE A 193 0.21 4.49 -0.82
N ALA A 194 1.23 5.10 -1.41
CA ALA A 194 1.08 6.30 -2.25
C ALA A 194 0.07 6.12 -3.40
N ALA A 195 0.05 4.97 -4.04
CA ALA A 195 -0.93 4.70 -5.10
C ALA A 195 -2.33 4.43 -4.52
N ALA A 196 -2.41 3.53 -3.55
CA ALA A 196 -3.70 3.07 -3.02
C ALA A 196 -4.43 4.12 -2.19
N GLN A 197 -3.71 5.06 -1.54
CA GLN A 197 -4.33 6.18 -0.83
C GLN A 197 -5.14 7.07 -1.77
N LEU A 198 -4.67 7.27 -3.02
CA LEU A 198 -5.44 8.05 -3.99
C LEU A 198 -6.75 7.34 -4.35
N LEU A 199 -6.75 6.01 -4.54
CA LEU A 199 -7.97 5.22 -4.76
C LEU A 199 -8.98 5.42 -3.63
N VAL A 200 -8.52 5.33 -2.38
CA VAL A 200 -9.34 5.51 -1.19
C VAL A 200 -9.97 6.91 -1.16
N ARG A 201 -9.16 7.95 -1.38
CA ARG A 201 -9.59 9.35 -1.35
C ARG A 201 -10.55 9.69 -2.50
N GLU A 202 -10.29 9.20 -3.70
CA GLU A 202 -11.17 9.40 -4.87
C GLU A 202 -12.54 8.70 -4.71
N CYS A 203 -12.63 7.68 -3.84
CA CYS A 203 -13.91 7.10 -3.43
C CYS A 203 -14.57 7.87 -2.27
N GLY A 204 -13.98 8.96 -1.78
CA GLY A 204 -14.50 9.76 -0.66
C GLY A 204 -14.42 9.04 0.70
N ILE A 205 -13.45 8.16 0.86
CA ILE A 205 -13.17 7.39 2.07
C ILE A 205 -12.05 8.08 2.84
N ALA A 206 -12.15 8.13 4.18
CA ALA A 206 -11.14 8.75 5.02
C ALA A 206 -9.91 7.84 5.16
N ILE A 207 -8.74 8.46 5.15
CA ILE A 207 -7.45 7.82 5.44
C ILE A 207 -6.58 8.79 6.24
N ASP A 208 -5.82 8.28 7.20
CA ASP A 208 -4.92 9.06 8.03
C ASP A 208 -3.61 8.31 8.33
N LEU A 209 -2.56 9.11 8.61
CA LEU A 209 -1.24 8.69 9.07
C LEU A 209 -0.98 9.30 10.45
N PRO A 210 -1.53 8.71 11.52
CA PRO A 210 -1.62 9.38 12.83
C PRO A 210 -0.28 9.65 13.53
N GLU A 211 0.81 9.15 13.01
CA GLU A 211 2.18 9.32 13.56
C GLU A 211 3.08 10.15 12.62
N ALA A 212 2.55 10.63 11.50
CA ALA A 212 3.25 11.47 10.53
C ALA A 212 2.82 12.96 10.68
N PRO A 213 3.39 13.89 9.90
CA PRO A 213 2.75 15.18 9.60
C PRO A 213 1.33 15.01 9.11
N PRO A 214 0.51 16.08 9.05
CA PRO A 214 -0.83 15.99 8.45
C PRO A 214 -0.80 15.20 7.15
N PHE A 215 -1.77 14.34 6.91
CA PHE A 215 -1.73 13.34 5.84
C PHE A 215 -1.21 13.88 4.51
N GLY A 216 -1.74 15.03 4.08
CA GLY A 216 -1.36 15.65 2.81
C GLY A 216 0.10 16.12 2.74
N GLU A 217 0.70 16.45 3.89
CA GLU A 217 2.08 16.93 4.01
C GLU A 217 3.08 15.76 4.23
N ALA A 218 2.60 14.54 4.38
CA ALA A 218 3.46 13.37 4.59
C ALA A 218 4.34 13.14 3.36
N PRO A 219 5.67 12.97 3.54
CA PRO A 219 6.61 12.93 2.44
C PRO A 219 6.51 11.64 1.63
N LEU A 220 6.76 11.74 0.33
CA LEU A 220 6.89 10.62 -0.60
C LEU A 220 8.34 10.14 -0.65
N ASP A 221 8.85 9.63 0.46
CA ASP A 221 10.20 9.09 0.60
C ASP A 221 10.19 7.65 1.16
N VAL A 222 11.38 7.08 1.39
CA VAL A 222 11.56 5.75 1.98
C VAL A 222 11.87 5.80 3.48
N GLU A 223 11.97 6.98 4.09
CA GLU A 223 12.37 7.19 5.48
C GLU A 223 11.17 7.35 6.41
N GLY A 224 10.19 8.14 5.97
CA GLY A 224 8.96 8.41 6.73
C GLY A 224 8.20 7.13 7.08
N ARG A 225 7.72 7.06 8.31
CA ARG A 225 6.99 5.89 8.83
C ARG A 225 5.78 6.34 9.62
N SER A 226 4.61 5.77 9.32
CA SER A 226 3.41 5.90 10.14
C SER A 226 2.53 4.66 10.02
N ARG A 227 1.79 4.35 11.06
CA ARG A 227 0.66 3.45 10.91
C ARG A 227 -0.38 4.10 9.99
N VAL A 228 -1.15 3.25 9.31
CA VAL A 228 -2.23 3.67 8.42
C VAL A 228 -3.55 3.31 9.06
N VAL A 229 -4.50 4.22 9.01
CA VAL A 229 -5.89 3.97 9.37
C VAL A 229 -6.77 4.53 8.27
N ALA A 230 -7.66 3.70 7.73
CA ALA A 230 -8.63 4.12 6.71
C ALA A 230 -10.00 3.48 6.97
N ALA A 231 -11.06 4.28 6.87
CA ALA A 231 -12.43 3.85 7.13
C ALA A 231 -13.43 4.80 6.46
N ALA A 232 -14.72 4.49 6.58
CA ALA A 232 -15.80 5.24 5.94
C ALA A 232 -15.76 6.76 6.23
N THR A 233 -15.41 7.16 7.46
CA THR A 233 -15.33 8.57 7.88
C THR A 233 -14.09 8.83 8.76
N THR A 234 -13.73 10.09 8.91
CA THR A 234 -12.63 10.53 9.80
C THR A 234 -12.89 10.12 11.25
N GLU A 235 -14.11 10.22 11.72
CA GLU A 235 -14.49 9.86 13.09
C GLU A 235 -14.29 8.37 13.36
N VAL A 236 -14.58 7.51 12.35
CA VAL A 236 -14.32 6.07 12.45
C VAL A 236 -12.82 5.79 12.45
N CYS A 237 -12.02 6.50 11.65
CA CYS A 237 -10.56 6.42 11.68
C CYS A 237 -10.00 6.77 13.06
N GLU A 238 -10.44 7.89 13.65
CA GLU A 238 -10.02 8.34 14.98
C GLU A 238 -10.37 7.31 16.07
N ALA A 239 -11.60 6.78 16.02
CA ALA A 239 -12.05 5.76 16.97
C ALA A 239 -11.24 4.47 16.87
N LEU A 240 -10.93 4.04 15.63
CA LEU A 240 -10.11 2.86 15.36
C LEU A 240 -8.67 3.05 15.86
N PHE A 241 -8.06 4.20 15.57
CA PHE A 241 -6.71 4.52 16.07
C PHE A 241 -6.65 4.63 17.60
N ALA A 242 -7.65 5.26 18.22
CA ALA A 242 -7.75 5.34 19.68
C ALA A 242 -7.85 3.95 20.34
N ALA A 243 -8.56 3.01 19.70
CA ALA A 243 -8.63 1.63 20.17
C ALA A 243 -7.27 0.91 20.05
N LEU A 244 -6.52 1.12 18.97
CA LEU A 244 -5.18 0.57 18.77
C LEU A 244 -4.12 1.13 19.72
N SER A 245 -4.35 2.32 20.27
CA SER A 245 -3.40 3.03 21.14
C SER A 245 -3.56 2.68 22.63
N ARG A 246 -4.55 1.84 22.98
CA ARG A 246 -4.77 1.28 24.31
C ARG A 246 -3.93 0.02 24.53
#